data_f2c57f742d220ad335a7648eeeb8a16d
#
_entry.id   f2c57f742d220ad335a7648eeeb8a16d
#
_cell.length_a   1.000
_cell.length_b   1.000
_cell.length_c   1.000
_cell.angle_alpha   90.00
_cell.angle_beta   90.00
_cell.angle_gamma   90.00
#
_symmetry.space_group_name_H-M   'P 1'
#
loop_
_entity.id
_entity.type
_entity.pdbx_description
1 polymer ?
#
loop_
_entity_poly.entity_id
_entity_poly.type
_entity_poly.pdbx_seq_one_letter_code
_entity_poly.pdbx_strand_id
1 'polypeptide(L)'
;MSDQCDHNCEGCAQTCEDRKKEPDLLAYLNMESRVGKVIGVVSGKGGVGKSLVTSLLAVSTNRQGLRTAILDADITGPSIPRAFGTKGRAQSDGIHMLPI
;
A
#
# COMPACT_ATOMS: atom_id res chain seq x y z
N MET A 1 18.47 14.78 -35.09
CA MET A 1 17.25 14.14 -35.63
C MET A 1 16.50 13.62 -34.44
N SER A 2 15.41 14.29 -34.08
CA SER A 2 14.60 13.95 -32.91
C SER A 2 13.67 12.80 -33.32
N ASP A 3 13.94 11.61 -32.79
CA ASP A 3 13.00 10.50 -32.89
C ASP A 3 11.74 10.86 -32.09
N GLN A 4 10.73 11.28 -32.83
CA GLN A 4 9.43 11.61 -32.29
C GLN A 4 8.69 10.30 -32.06
N CYS A 5 8.85 9.72 -30.86
CA CYS A 5 8.08 8.57 -30.43
C CYS A 5 6.67 9.04 -30.07
N ASP A 6 5.67 8.52 -30.78
CA ASP A 6 4.25 8.82 -30.55
C ASP A 6 3.63 8.00 -29.40
N HIS A 7 4.45 7.23 -28.67
CA HIS A 7 4.06 6.39 -27.54
C HIS A 7 2.96 5.36 -27.84
N ASN A 8 2.66 5.10 -29.11
CA ASN A 8 1.74 4.04 -29.51
C ASN A 8 2.49 2.71 -29.67
N CYS A 9 2.54 1.92 -28.59
CA CYS A 9 3.37 0.72 -28.50
C CYS A 9 2.75 -0.55 -29.12
N GLU A 10 1.49 -0.55 -29.50
CA GLU A 10 0.82 -1.77 -30.02
C GLU A 10 1.24 -2.16 -31.44
N GLY A 11 1.78 -1.24 -32.23
CA GLY A 11 2.24 -1.50 -33.59
C GLY A 11 3.71 -1.14 -33.88
N CYS A 12 4.46 -0.76 -32.88
CA CYS A 12 5.81 -0.24 -33.06
C CYS A 12 6.85 -1.36 -33.12
N ALA A 13 7.61 -1.43 -34.24
CA ALA A 13 8.67 -2.42 -34.45
C ALA A 13 10.03 -1.99 -33.84
N GLN A 14 10.13 -0.85 -33.17
CA GLN A 14 11.38 -0.36 -32.59
C GLN A 14 11.63 -0.98 -31.21
N THR A 15 12.90 -1.36 -30.97
CA THR A 15 13.37 -1.79 -29.65
C THR A 15 13.61 -0.55 -28.78
N CYS A 16 12.63 -0.15 -28.01
CA CYS A 16 12.71 0.97 -27.09
C CYS A 16 13.24 0.50 -25.73
N GLU A 17 14.26 1.17 -25.18
CA GLU A 17 14.79 0.82 -23.86
C GLU A 17 13.77 1.04 -22.75
N ASP A 18 12.84 1.98 -22.93
CA ASP A 18 11.76 2.24 -21.99
C ASP A 18 10.73 1.10 -21.90
N ARG A 19 10.66 0.24 -22.93
CA ARG A 19 9.78 -0.95 -22.91
C ARG A 19 10.27 -2.07 -21.98
N LYS A 20 11.54 -2.03 -21.57
CA LYS A 20 12.17 -3.08 -20.73
C LYS A 20 12.30 -2.71 -19.25
N LYS A 21 12.03 -1.48 -18.88
CA LYS A 21 12.01 -1.08 -17.48
C LYS A 21 10.64 -1.39 -16.92
N GLU A 22 10.49 -2.58 -16.33
CA GLU A 22 9.43 -2.76 -15.35
C GLU A 22 9.62 -1.67 -14.29
N PRO A 23 8.56 -0.92 -13.95
CA PRO A 23 8.68 0.08 -12.91
C PRO A 23 9.18 -0.61 -11.64
N ASP A 24 10.32 -0.18 -11.12
CA ASP A 24 10.79 -0.64 -9.83
C ASP A 24 9.83 -0.12 -8.76
N LEU A 25 8.89 -0.97 -8.38
CA LEU A 25 7.88 -0.68 -7.36
C LEU A 25 8.44 -0.87 -5.93
N LEU A 26 9.71 -1.27 -5.82
CA LEU A 26 10.36 -1.46 -4.53
C LEU A 26 10.86 -0.13 -4.00
N ALA A 27 10.12 0.44 -3.05
CA ALA A 27 10.62 1.54 -2.24
C ALA A 27 11.35 0.98 -1.02
N TYR A 28 12.57 1.43 -0.79
CA TYR A 28 13.30 1.08 0.43
C TYR A 28 12.61 1.73 1.63
N LEU A 29 12.58 1.00 2.75
CA LEU A 29 12.13 1.56 4.02
C LEU A 29 12.98 2.79 4.38
N ASN A 30 12.34 3.82 4.88
CA ASN A 30 13.02 4.95 5.49
C ASN A 30 13.95 4.45 6.62
N MET A 31 15.11 5.07 6.77
CA MET A 31 16.11 4.67 7.76
C MET A 31 15.57 4.69 9.21
N GLU A 32 14.56 5.49 9.48
CA GLU A 32 13.89 5.58 10.78
C GLU A 32 12.77 4.55 10.96
N SER A 33 12.38 3.86 9.89
CA SER A 33 11.30 2.87 9.90
C SER A 33 11.83 1.47 10.16
N ARG A 34 11.21 0.76 11.10
CA ARG A 34 11.48 -0.65 11.37
C ARG A 34 10.19 -1.44 11.30
N VAL A 35 10.10 -2.31 10.31
CA VAL A 35 8.98 -3.26 10.15
C VAL A 35 9.54 -4.66 10.27
N GLY A 36 9.17 -5.37 11.33
CA GLY A 36 9.64 -6.73 11.57
C GLY A 36 8.91 -7.76 10.72
N LYS A 37 7.61 -7.59 10.51
CA LYS A 37 6.78 -8.50 9.74
C LYS A 37 5.62 -7.75 9.10
N VAL A 38 5.34 -8.06 7.84
CA VAL A 38 4.16 -7.60 7.12
C VAL A 38 3.25 -8.79 6.83
N ILE A 39 1.97 -8.64 7.12
CA ILE A 39 0.94 -9.65 6.85
C ILE A 39 -0.10 -9.02 5.93
N GLY A 40 -0.27 -9.57 4.74
CA GLY A 40 -1.30 -9.14 3.80
C GLY A 40 -2.58 -9.97 3.97
N VAL A 41 -3.72 -9.30 4.19
CA VAL A 41 -5.05 -9.91 4.17
C VAL A 41 -5.73 -9.53 2.87
N VAL A 42 -5.81 -10.47 1.96
CA VAL A 42 -6.24 -10.24 0.57
C VAL A 42 -7.44 -11.11 0.22
N SER A 43 -8.34 -10.58 -0.58
CA SER A 43 -9.46 -11.36 -1.15
C SER A 43 -9.93 -10.73 -2.45
N GLY A 44 -10.23 -11.55 -3.44
CA GLY A 44 -10.82 -11.13 -4.72
C GLY A 44 -12.32 -10.81 -4.65
N LYS A 45 -12.97 -11.02 -3.52
CA LYS A 45 -14.42 -10.78 -3.35
C LYS A 45 -14.68 -9.76 -2.24
N GLY A 46 -15.60 -8.86 -2.47
CA GLY A 46 -16.09 -7.92 -1.46
C GLY A 46 -16.94 -8.60 -0.38
N GLY A 47 -16.98 -8.02 0.81
CA GLY A 47 -17.90 -8.46 1.88
C GLY A 47 -17.54 -9.79 2.58
N VAL A 48 -16.38 -10.36 2.34
CA VAL A 48 -15.96 -11.66 2.93
C VAL A 48 -15.30 -11.55 4.31
N GLY A 49 -15.20 -10.33 4.86
CA GLY A 49 -14.68 -10.13 6.21
C GLY A 49 -13.19 -9.77 6.29
N LYS A 50 -12.54 -9.33 5.22
CA LYS A 50 -11.13 -8.91 5.24
C LYS A 50 -10.82 -7.96 6.39
N SER A 51 -11.56 -6.88 6.49
CA SER A 51 -11.35 -5.86 7.53
C SER A 51 -11.57 -6.38 8.94
N LEU A 52 -12.54 -7.28 9.11
CA LEU A 52 -12.78 -7.94 10.39
C LEU A 52 -11.58 -8.81 10.81
N VAL A 53 -11.11 -9.66 9.90
CA VAL A 53 -9.94 -10.51 10.15
C VAL A 53 -8.70 -9.67 10.44
N THR A 54 -8.47 -8.62 9.66
CA THR A 54 -7.35 -7.68 9.87
C THR A 54 -7.42 -7.03 11.26
N SER A 55 -8.59 -6.53 11.64
CA SER A 55 -8.79 -5.89 12.93
C SER A 55 -8.58 -6.86 14.10
N LEU A 56 -9.13 -8.07 14.01
CA LEU A 56 -8.96 -9.09 15.04
C LEU A 56 -7.50 -9.54 15.17
N LEU A 57 -6.81 -9.70 14.05
CA LEU A 57 -5.39 -10.05 14.03
C LEU A 57 -4.56 -8.95 14.70
N ALA A 58 -4.80 -7.68 14.37
CA ALA A 58 -4.10 -6.55 14.96
C ALA A 58 -4.34 -6.45 16.48
N VAL A 59 -5.58 -6.61 16.92
CA VAL A 59 -5.90 -6.61 18.36
C VAL A 59 -5.24 -7.79 19.07
N SER A 60 -5.26 -8.97 18.46
CA SER A 60 -4.64 -10.18 19.05
C SER A 60 -3.12 -10.02 19.19
N THR A 61 -2.44 -9.53 18.16
CA THR A 61 -0.99 -9.33 18.21
C THR A 61 -0.61 -8.22 19.19
N ASN A 62 -1.38 -7.14 19.25
CA ASN A 62 -1.15 -6.06 20.21
C ASN A 62 -1.32 -6.55 21.65
N ARG A 63 -2.32 -7.38 21.93
CA ARG A 63 -2.52 -8.00 23.25
C ARG A 63 -1.38 -8.94 23.67
N GLN A 64 -0.63 -9.47 22.72
CA GLN A 64 0.59 -10.24 22.96
C GLN A 64 1.84 -9.37 23.18
N GLY A 65 1.67 -8.05 23.25
CA GLY A 65 2.78 -7.11 23.47
C GLY A 65 3.53 -6.70 22.20
N LEU A 66 3.05 -7.08 21.02
CA LEU A 66 3.65 -6.67 19.75
C LEU A 66 3.13 -5.28 19.35
N ARG A 67 4.04 -4.41 18.94
CA ARG A 67 3.65 -3.12 18.33
C ARG A 67 3.09 -3.37 16.94
N THR A 68 1.80 -3.15 16.79
CA THR A 68 1.06 -3.48 15.56
C THR A 68 0.48 -2.21 14.95
N ALA A 69 0.60 -2.08 13.64
CA ALA A 69 -0.05 -1.05 12.85
C ALA A 69 -0.87 -1.69 11.73
N ILE A 70 -1.91 -1.02 11.28
CA ILE A 70 -2.73 -1.44 10.15
C ILE A 70 -2.60 -0.38 9.05
N LEU A 71 -2.32 -0.82 7.85
CA LEU A 71 -2.47 -0.01 6.64
C LEU A 71 -3.75 -0.45 5.93
N ASP A 72 -4.75 0.44 5.88
CA ASP A 72 -5.96 0.19 5.09
C ASP A 72 -5.68 0.57 3.64
N ALA A 73 -5.55 -0.43 2.79
CA ALA A 73 -5.28 -0.27 1.35
C ALA A 73 -6.57 -0.20 0.51
N ASP A 74 -7.74 -0.17 1.13
CA ASP A 74 -9.01 0.07 0.44
C ASP A 74 -9.24 1.57 0.25
N ILE A 75 -8.78 2.09 -0.88
CA ILE A 75 -8.84 3.53 -1.18
C ILE A 75 -10.28 4.00 -1.35
N THR A 76 -11.18 3.15 -1.83
CA THR A 76 -12.56 3.51 -2.17
C THR A 76 -13.50 3.45 -0.98
N GLY A 77 -13.24 2.55 -0.03
CA GLY A 77 -14.13 2.33 1.11
C GLY A 77 -13.39 1.92 2.38
N PRO A 78 -12.47 2.75 2.91
CA PRO A 78 -11.69 2.37 4.09
C PRO A 78 -12.61 2.08 5.28
N SER A 79 -12.48 0.90 5.85
CA SER A 79 -13.34 0.41 6.93
C SER A 79 -12.63 0.30 8.27
N ILE A 80 -11.31 0.27 8.29
CA ILE A 80 -10.49 0.14 9.50
C ILE A 80 -10.69 1.33 10.45
N PRO A 81 -10.67 2.61 10.00
CA PRO A 81 -10.91 3.73 10.89
C PRO A 81 -12.26 3.64 11.61
N ARG A 82 -13.30 3.18 10.89
CA ARG A 82 -14.63 2.98 11.47
C ARG A 82 -14.62 1.86 12.52
N ALA A 83 -13.93 0.76 12.25
CA ALA A 83 -13.85 -0.39 13.15
C ALA A 83 -13.18 -0.04 14.49
N PHE A 84 -12.19 0.87 14.46
CA PHE A 84 -11.48 1.33 15.66
C PHE A 84 -12.02 2.65 16.25
N GLY A 85 -13.05 3.23 15.64
CA GLY A 85 -13.61 4.50 16.09
C GLY A 85 -12.66 5.69 15.96
N THR A 86 -11.64 5.58 15.12
CA THR A 86 -10.67 6.65 14.91
C THR A 86 -11.31 7.77 14.09
N LYS A 87 -11.07 9.01 14.53
CA LYS A 87 -11.55 10.21 13.84
C LYS A 87 -10.34 11.04 13.44
N GLY A 88 -10.30 11.44 12.19
CA GLY A 88 -9.20 12.24 11.67
C GLY A 88 -8.61 11.66 10.39
N ARG A 89 -7.57 12.31 9.92
CA ARG A 89 -6.78 11.90 8.75
C ARG A 89 -5.33 11.82 9.18
N ALA A 90 -4.62 10.85 8.63
CA ALA A 90 -3.18 10.80 8.76
C ALA A 90 -2.58 12.14 8.31
N GLN A 91 -1.68 12.67 9.10
CA GLN A 91 -0.96 13.90 8.78
C GLN A 91 0.27 13.55 7.95
N SER A 92 0.73 14.49 7.13
CA SER A 92 1.96 14.34 6.37
C SER A 92 2.77 15.63 6.46
N ASP A 93 4.06 15.48 6.60
CA ASP A 93 5.04 16.57 6.49
C ASP A 93 5.57 16.73 5.06
N GLY A 94 5.00 15.98 4.09
CA GLY A 94 5.43 15.93 2.69
C GLY A 94 6.42 14.81 2.40
N ILE A 95 7.03 14.22 3.42
CA ILE A 95 7.99 13.09 3.31
C ILE A 95 7.45 11.86 4.03
N HIS A 96 6.88 12.05 5.21
CA HIS A 96 6.36 10.98 6.05
C HIS A 96 4.84 11.08 6.23
N MET A 97 4.19 9.95 6.35
CA MET A 97 2.83 9.87 6.84
C MET A 97 2.84 9.49 8.32
N LEU A 98 2.26 10.35 9.15
CA LEU A 98 2.09 10.10 10.58
C LEU A 98 0.79 9.31 10.79
N PRO A 99 0.83 8.16 11.46
CA PRO A 99 -0.35 7.38 11.74
C PRO A 99 -1.28 8.10 12.71
N ILE A 100 -2.54 7.70 12.71
CA ILE A 100 -3.56 8.13 13.67
C ILE A 100 -3.47 7.25 14.92
#